data_de5e06192c9329038f011f5df790f6fa
#
_entry.id   de5e06192c9329038f011f5df790f6fa
#
_cell.length_a   1.000
_cell.length_b   1.000
_cell.length_c   1.000
_cell.angle_alpha   90.00
_cell.angle_beta   90.00
_cell.angle_gamma   90.00
#
_symmetry.space_group_name_H-M   'P 1'
#
loop_
_entity.id
_entity.type
_entity.pdbx_description
1 polymer ?
#
loop_
_entity_poly.entity_id
_entity_poly.type
_entity_poly.pdbx_seq_one_letter_code
_entity_poly.pdbx_strand_id
1 'polypeptide(L)'
;MADVNLQGRALEGQVLCGRYKLVRVLAQGGMAQVFLGHDLLLARSVAIKVPLPHLASHETSSRRFHQEALAAARLSHPNVVAIYDTGLDGGREFIVMELVDGTSLRELMATRGRLGVAEAVSVGEQVASALDYAHRAGLVHRDVKPANILLTADGQAKVTDFGIAKAIRDDDATQTGVTVGTARYLSPEQIEGRPVDGRADQYGLGVVLYEMLSGRVPFEGPNDLAVALGHLHNAPRPLRELRPDMAQWLDDVVLRCLEKAPGDRFPSAGALYRALQAGRLDASPLSGDDTSPVLDPVTAGGHPNGHGTTTWGPDHALGQADDRTTRFTGGLAFREPASSAVSESPSSSARWAPVETKRSRRRMVPLAVGLVAVAGMAAIGGVLARAHDSPPSHQSPPSVAQQTAQVVPVVGATSFNPEGNELEDQSHLGNLYDGNPATVWQTQFYANAHFGDLKNGTGFVLQLGRVSDVSRLVVVTTTPGWTAQVYVAAKAGVRITDWGQPVTSGTATGSSLTLSFAKTRGSYVLVWFTELGPSSQQPGKFQAVIGEATPYS
;
A
#
# COMPACT_ATOMS: atom_id res chain seq x y z
N MET A 1 -8.17 -15.74 -11.96
CA MET A 1 -6.89 -16.43 -11.59
C MET A 1 -6.38 -17.38 -12.68
N ALA A 2 -7.22 -18.06 -13.45
CA ALA A 2 -6.74 -18.97 -14.51
C ALA A 2 -6.04 -18.23 -15.67
N ASP A 3 -6.57 -17.11 -16.15
CA ASP A 3 -6.00 -16.36 -17.28
C ASP A 3 -4.68 -15.65 -16.98
N VAL A 4 -4.49 -15.16 -15.75
CA VAL A 4 -3.25 -14.48 -15.34
C VAL A 4 -2.10 -15.48 -15.18
N ASN A 5 -2.42 -16.72 -14.79
CA ASN A 5 -1.45 -17.82 -14.70
C ASN A 5 -1.00 -18.32 -16.09
N LEU A 6 -1.86 -18.18 -17.10
CA LEU A 6 -1.52 -18.48 -18.51
C LEU A 6 -0.57 -17.45 -19.12
N GLN A 7 -0.70 -16.17 -18.77
CA GLN A 7 0.19 -15.10 -19.26
C GLN A 7 1.59 -15.19 -18.65
N GLY A 8 1.74 -15.60 -17.37
CA GLY A 8 3.03 -15.85 -16.75
C GLY A 8 3.78 -16.99 -17.42
N ARG A 9 3.12 -18.09 -17.71
CA ARG A 9 3.69 -19.22 -18.46
C ARG A 9 4.10 -18.86 -19.89
N ALA A 10 3.46 -17.85 -20.51
CA ALA A 10 3.81 -17.39 -21.85
C ALA A 10 5.21 -16.71 -21.92
N LEU A 11 5.78 -16.29 -20.78
CA LEU A 11 7.11 -15.70 -20.70
C LEU A 11 8.20 -16.72 -20.35
N GLU A 12 7.85 -17.88 -19.83
CA GLU A 12 8.81 -18.94 -19.50
C GLU A 12 9.57 -19.40 -20.76
N GLY A 13 10.86 -19.52 -20.64
CA GLY A 13 11.76 -19.85 -21.75
C GLY A 13 12.24 -18.66 -22.57
N GLN A 14 11.65 -17.47 -22.47
CA GLN A 14 12.11 -16.27 -23.15
C GLN A 14 13.47 -15.80 -22.60
N VAL A 15 14.25 -15.14 -23.47
CA VAL A 15 15.54 -14.54 -23.11
C VAL A 15 15.42 -13.03 -23.29
N LEU A 16 15.44 -12.30 -22.19
CA LEU A 16 15.38 -10.85 -22.18
C LEU A 16 16.74 -10.25 -22.52
N CYS A 17 16.78 -9.26 -23.43
CA CYS A 17 18.00 -8.58 -23.90
C CYS A 17 19.12 -9.55 -24.31
N GLY A 18 18.81 -10.76 -24.79
CA GLY A 18 19.78 -11.78 -25.17
C GLY A 18 20.62 -12.34 -24.01
N ARG A 19 20.32 -11.99 -22.76
CA ARG A 19 21.15 -12.32 -21.58
C ARG A 19 20.38 -13.05 -20.47
N TYR A 20 19.16 -12.64 -20.15
CA TYR A 20 18.45 -13.16 -18.99
C TYR A 20 17.34 -14.12 -19.38
N LYS A 21 17.58 -15.43 -19.23
CA LYS A 21 16.60 -16.47 -19.54
C LYS A 21 15.59 -16.61 -18.40
N LEU A 22 14.30 -16.45 -18.68
CA LEU A 22 13.21 -16.73 -17.73
C LEU A 22 12.98 -18.25 -17.66
N VAL A 23 13.09 -18.83 -16.46
CA VAL A 23 13.00 -20.28 -16.26
C VAL A 23 11.62 -20.71 -15.83
N ARG A 24 11.13 -20.15 -14.71
CA ARG A 24 9.79 -20.40 -14.17
C ARG A 24 9.34 -19.26 -13.26
N VAL A 25 8.03 -19.13 -13.04
CA VAL A 25 7.48 -18.17 -12.07
C VAL A 25 7.83 -18.61 -10.66
N LEU A 26 8.37 -17.68 -9.84
CA LEU A 26 8.59 -17.83 -8.40
C LEU A 26 7.41 -17.29 -7.60
N ALA A 27 6.95 -16.07 -7.95
CA ALA A 27 5.87 -15.39 -7.28
C ALA A 27 5.08 -14.51 -8.24
N GLN A 28 3.81 -14.28 -7.93
CA GLN A 28 2.95 -13.37 -8.66
C GLN A 28 2.24 -12.45 -7.69
N GLY A 29 2.40 -11.14 -7.92
CA GLY A 29 1.70 -10.08 -7.17
C GLY A 29 0.72 -9.33 -8.06
N GLY A 30 0.00 -8.37 -7.48
CA GLY A 30 -0.95 -7.52 -8.23
C GLY A 30 -0.30 -6.59 -9.26
N MET A 31 1.03 -6.36 -9.17
CA MET A 31 1.75 -5.38 -10.01
C MET A 31 2.82 -6.02 -10.89
N ALA A 32 3.38 -7.14 -10.50
CA ALA A 32 4.49 -7.78 -11.19
C ALA A 32 4.52 -9.28 -10.94
N GLN A 33 5.21 -9.98 -11.84
CA GLN A 33 5.62 -11.38 -11.67
C GLN A 33 7.11 -11.44 -11.39
N VAL A 34 7.53 -12.35 -10.51
CA VAL A 34 8.93 -12.64 -10.23
C VAL A 34 9.25 -14.03 -10.77
N PHE A 35 10.28 -14.10 -11.61
CA PHE A 35 10.74 -15.34 -12.24
C PHE A 35 12.06 -15.78 -11.63
N LEU A 36 12.24 -17.09 -11.50
CA LEU A 36 13.58 -17.67 -11.51
C LEU A 36 14.15 -17.42 -12.89
N GLY A 37 15.30 -16.75 -12.96
CA GLY A 37 16.02 -16.50 -14.20
C GLY A 37 17.44 -17.05 -14.15
N HIS A 38 18.08 -17.08 -15.32
CA HIS A 38 19.49 -17.42 -15.46
C HIS A 38 20.20 -16.34 -16.27
N ASP A 39 21.22 -15.72 -15.67
CA ASP A 39 22.13 -14.80 -16.37
C ASP A 39 23.10 -15.63 -17.23
N LEU A 40 22.85 -15.65 -18.53
CA LEU A 40 23.63 -16.44 -19.49
C LEU A 40 25.08 -15.97 -19.62
N LEU A 41 25.35 -14.69 -19.31
CA LEU A 41 26.68 -14.11 -19.38
C LEU A 41 27.54 -14.48 -18.16
N LEU A 42 26.94 -14.39 -16.95
CA LEU A 42 27.64 -14.66 -15.69
C LEU A 42 27.41 -16.09 -15.17
N ALA A 43 26.67 -16.92 -15.91
CA ALA A 43 26.34 -18.31 -15.58
C ALA A 43 25.80 -18.49 -14.14
N ARG A 44 24.91 -17.58 -13.69
CA ARG A 44 24.32 -17.61 -12.34
C ARG A 44 22.82 -17.52 -12.36
N SER A 45 22.19 -18.08 -11.33
CA SER A 45 20.74 -17.92 -11.11
C SER A 45 20.44 -16.53 -10.52
N VAL A 46 19.33 -15.92 -10.94
CA VAL A 46 18.86 -14.60 -10.53
C VAL A 46 17.35 -14.62 -10.34
N ALA A 47 16.82 -13.67 -9.60
CA ALA A 47 15.39 -13.36 -9.61
C ALA A 47 15.12 -12.22 -10.59
N ILE A 48 14.07 -12.34 -11.41
CA ILE A 48 13.75 -11.35 -12.45
C ILE A 48 12.31 -10.90 -12.22
N LYS A 49 12.13 -9.62 -11.89
CA LYS A 49 10.82 -9.00 -11.67
C LYS A 49 10.36 -8.30 -12.94
N VAL A 50 9.18 -8.68 -13.44
CA VAL A 50 8.58 -8.16 -14.67
C VAL A 50 7.21 -7.57 -14.34
N PRO A 51 6.95 -6.28 -14.61
CA PRO A 51 5.63 -5.67 -14.43
C PRO A 51 4.54 -6.36 -15.26
N LEU A 52 3.32 -6.36 -14.73
CA LEU A 52 2.17 -6.90 -15.48
C LEU A 52 1.81 -5.97 -16.66
N PRO A 53 1.33 -6.51 -17.79
CA PRO A 53 1.12 -5.75 -19.04
C PRO A 53 0.22 -4.51 -18.89
N HIS A 54 -0.81 -4.57 -18.04
CA HIS A 54 -1.74 -3.46 -17.82
C HIS A 54 -1.08 -2.26 -17.11
N LEU A 55 0.05 -2.46 -16.40
CA LEU A 55 0.82 -1.40 -15.76
C LEU A 55 1.96 -0.88 -16.65
N ALA A 56 2.41 -1.70 -17.59
CA ALA A 56 3.46 -1.33 -18.55
C ALA A 56 2.96 -0.36 -19.64
N SER A 57 1.64 -0.20 -19.80
CA SER A 57 1.04 0.65 -20.85
C SER A 57 1.10 2.16 -20.55
N HIS A 58 1.40 2.57 -19.31
CA HIS A 58 1.51 3.97 -18.92
C HIS A 58 2.98 4.39 -18.82
N GLU A 59 3.42 5.28 -19.73
CA GLU A 59 4.82 5.73 -19.84
C GLU A 59 5.35 6.35 -18.53
N THR A 60 4.50 7.06 -17.79
CA THR A 60 4.81 7.63 -16.48
C THR A 60 5.09 6.58 -15.43
N SER A 61 4.30 5.52 -15.37
CA SER A 61 4.48 4.40 -14.43
C SER A 61 5.77 3.63 -14.71
N SER A 62 6.09 3.44 -15.99
CA SER A 62 7.31 2.78 -16.45
C SER A 62 8.56 3.57 -16.05
N ARG A 63 8.58 4.89 -16.33
CA ARG A 63 9.72 5.76 -15.93
C ARG A 63 9.96 5.77 -14.41
N ARG A 64 8.91 5.78 -13.61
CA ARG A 64 9.03 5.75 -12.15
C ARG A 64 9.54 4.40 -11.65
N PHE A 65 9.02 3.30 -12.18
CA PHE A 65 9.51 1.96 -11.90
C PHE A 65 11.02 1.84 -12.13
N HIS A 66 11.49 2.40 -13.26
CA HIS A 66 12.92 2.45 -13.58
C HIS A 66 13.72 3.33 -12.60
N GLN A 67 13.23 4.53 -12.27
CA GLN A 67 13.91 5.44 -11.34
C GLN A 67 14.02 4.86 -9.93
N GLU A 68 12.99 4.19 -9.44
CA GLU A 68 13.02 3.55 -8.12
C GLU A 68 13.92 2.31 -8.11
N ALA A 69 13.92 1.54 -9.20
CA ALA A 69 14.88 0.45 -9.36
C ALA A 69 16.33 0.97 -9.30
N LEU A 70 16.63 2.09 -9.96
CA LEU A 70 17.95 2.73 -9.92
C LEU A 70 18.30 3.25 -8.51
N ALA A 71 17.33 3.78 -7.77
CA ALA A 71 17.55 4.23 -6.40
C ALA A 71 17.83 3.04 -5.46
N ALA A 72 17.05 1.96 -5.58
CA ALA A 72 17.23 0.74 -4.81
C ALA A 72 18.53 -0.02 -5.19
N ALA A 73 18.98 0.06 -6.45
CA ALA A 73 20.23 -0.56 -6.92
C ALA A 73 21.50 0.04 -6.26
N ARG A 74 21.39 1.23 -5.64
CA ARG A 74 22.49 1.84 -4.88
C ARG A 74 22.63 1.26 -3.47
N LEU A 75 21.65 0.49 -3.01
CA LEU A 75 21.71 -0.11 -1.69
C LEU A 75 22.57 -1.37 -1.72
N SER A 76 23.57 -1.40 -0.84
CA SER A 76 24.44 -2.57 -0.61
C SER A 76 24.48 -2.86 0.89
N HIS A 77 23.66 -3.81 1.33
CA HIS A 77 23.51 -4.17 2.74
C HIS A 77 23.16 -5.66 2.86
N PRO A 78 23.70 -6.42 3.84
CA PRO A 78 23.45 -7.86 3.96
C PRO A 78 21.97 -8.21 4.08
N ASN A 79 21.17 -7.33 4.67
CA ASN A 79 19.73 -7.53 4.87
C ASN A 79 18.84 -6.82 3.82
N VAL A 80 19.41 -6.47 2.65
CA VAL A 80 18.67 -5.93 1.50
C VAL A 80 18.91 -6.85 0.31
N VAL A 81 17.87 -7.17 -0.45
CA VAL A 81 18.00 -7.90 -1.73
C VAL A 81 18.71 -7.01 -2.73
N ALA A 82 19.87 -7.44 -3.22
CA ALA A 82 20.67 -6.67 -4.16
C ALA A 82 20.00 -6.62 -5.55
N ILE A 83 19.93 -5.44 -6.15
CA ILE A 83 19.56 -5.26 -7.55
C ILE A 83 20.83 -5.33 -8.37
N TYR A 84 20.86 -6.21 -9.37
CA TYR A 84 22.02 -6.43 -10.23
C TYR A 84 21.96 -5.68 -11.55
N ASP A 85 20.75 -5.54 -12.11
CA ASP A 85 20.55 -4.91 -13.41
C ASP A 85 19.08 -4.50 -13.61
N THR A 86 18.85 -3.60 -14.57
CA THR A 86 17.52 -3.26 -15.07
C THR A 86 17.57 -3.20 -16.59
N GLY A 87 16.49 -3.53 -17.27
CA GLY A 87 16.45 -3.51 -18.73
C GLY A 87 15.06 -3.27 -19.30
N LEU A 88 15.06 -3.03 -20.60
CA LEU A 88 13.85 -2.91 -21.41
C LEU A 88 13.96 -3.85 -22.60
N ASP A 89 13.05 -4.81 -22.75
CA ASP A 89 13.00 -5.74 -23.84
C ASP A 89 11.58 -5.82 -24.45
N GLY A 90 11.48 -5.58 -25.76
CA GLY A 90 10.18 -5.55 -26.43
C GLY A 90 9.17 -4.56 -25.84
N GLY A 91 9.62 -3.43 -25.29
CA GLY A 91 8.77 -2.44 -24.61
C GLY A 91 8.38 -2.84 -23.18
N ARG A 92 8.95 -3.93 -22.64
CA ARG A 92 8.69 -4.44 -21.30
C ARG A 92 9.92 -4.21 -20.42
N GLU A 93 9.75 -3.46 -19.35
CA GLU A 93 10.78 -3.28 -18.34
C GLU A 93 10.93 -4.53 -17.47
N PHE A 94 12.14 -4.73 -16.94
CA PHE A 94 12.41 -5.78 -15.96
C PHE A 94 13.53 -5.36 -15.01
N ILE A 95 13.55 -5.97 -13.82
CA ILE A 95 14.60 -5.81 -12.81
C ILE A 95 15.20 -7.16 -12.54
N VAL A 96 16.54 -7.24 -12.59
CA VAL A 96 17.33 -8.43 -12.23
C VAL A 96 17.89 -8.24 -10.83
N MET A 97 17.61 -9.17 -9.94
CA MET A 97 18.00 -9.07 -8.54
C MET A 97 18.53 -10.39 -7.98
N GLU A 98 19.08 -10.31 -6.80
CA GLU A 98 19.56 -11.46 -6.03
C GLU A 98 18.45 -12.51 -5.90
N LEU A 99 18.79 -13.75 -6.25
CA LEU A 99 17.94 -14.89 -5.92
C LEU A 99 18.22 -15.31 -4.47
N VAL A 100 17.27 -15.07 -3.60
CA VAL A 100 17.36 -15.50 -2.20
C VAL A 100 16.87 -16.94 -2.10
N ASP A 101 17.76 -17.84 -1.66
CA ASP A 101 17.38 -19.23 -1.37
C ASP A 101 16.73 -19.30 0.03
N GLY A 102 15.41 -19.25 0.05
CA GLY A 102 14.64 -19.17 1.28
C GLY A 102 13.15 -19.06 1.04
N THR A 103 12.43 -18.62 2.06
CA THR A 103 10.97 -18.44 2.03
C THR A 103 10.60 -17.03 2.49
N SER A 104 9.42 -16.53 2.12
CA SER A 104 8.94 -15.27 2.67
C SER A 104 8.51 -15.43 4.14
N LEU A 105 8.68 -14.38 4.93
CA LEU A 105 8.18 -14.35 6.33
C LEU A 105 6.67 -14.64 6.37
N ARG A 106 5.93 -14.25 5.34
CA ARG A 106 4.49 -14.55 5.21
C ARG A 106 4.23 -16.05 5.13
N GLU A 107 4.96 -16.77 4.29
CA GLU A 107 4.84 -18.23 4.15
C GLU A 107 5.28 -18.96 5.42
N LEU A 108 6.36 -18.48 6.06
CA LEU A 108 6.82 -19.03 7.34
C LEU A 108 5.74 -18.89 8.42
N MET A 109 5.14 -17.70 8.57
CA MET A 109 4.08 -17.47 9.54
C MET A 109 2.80 -18.23 9.21
N ALA A 110 2.46 -18.38 7.93
CA ALA A 110 1.31 -19.18 7.51
C ALA A 110 1.46 -20.67 7.92
N THR A 111 2.70 -21.17 7.94
CA THR A 111 3.02 -22.57 8.30
C THR A 111 3.14 -22.76 9.81
N ARG A 112 3.79 -21.83 10.52
CA ARG A 112 4.11 -21.98 11.95
C ARG A 112 3.17 -21.23 12.89
N GLY A 113 2.34 -20.32 12.38
CA GLY A 113 1.58 -19.36 13.16
C GLY A 113 2.51 -18.30 13.76
N ARG A 114 2.55 -18.20 15.09
CA ARG A 114 3.46 -17.28 15.80
C ARG A 114 4.89 -17.81 15.85
N LEU A 115 5.86 -16.90 15.84
CA LEU A 115 7.28 -17.23 15.96
C LEU A 115 7.77 -17.22 17.42
N GLY A 116 8.95 -17.80 17.65
CA GLY A 116 9.69 -17.64 18.90
C GLY A 116 10.10 -16.19 19.16
N VAL A 117 10.18 -15.77 20.43
CA VAL A 117 10.57 -14.40 20.78
C VAL A 117 11.94 -14.06 20.21
N ALA A 118 12.93 -14.92 20.43
CA ALA A 118 14.31 -14.71 19.96
C ALA A 118 14.38 -14.60 18.42
N GLU A 119 13.62 -15.44 17.70
CA GLU A 119 13.54 -15.43 16.25
C GLU A 119 12.90 -14.12 15.75
N ALA A 120 11.75 -13.71 16.34
CA ALA A 120 11.07 -12.48 15.98
C ALA A 120 11.93 -11.23 16.23
N VAL A 121 12.65 -11.18 17.35
CA VAL A 121 13.59 -10.10 17.68
C VAL A 121 14.74 -10.06 16.67
N SER A 122 15.35 -11.22 16.36
CA SER A 122 16.44 -11.31 15.38
C SER A 122 16.02 -10.82 13.99
N VAL A 123 14.83 -11.21 13.52
CA VAL A 123 14.27 -10.71 12.25
C VAL A 123 14.02 -9.20 12.33
N GLY A 124 13.43 -8.72 13.42
CA GLY A 124 13.19 -7.29 13.66
C GLY A 124 14.45 -6.44 13.64
N GLU A 125 15.53 -6.90 14.31
CA GLU A 125 16.85 -6.26 14.29
C GLU A 125 17.40 -6.14 12.87
N GLN A 126 17.39 -7.22 12.10
CA GLN A 126 17.92 -7.27 10.74
C GLN A 126 17.13 -6.34 9.80
N VAL A 127 15.79 -6.34 9.89
CA VAL A 127 14.93 -5.46 9.08
C VAL A 127 15.13 -4.00 9.49
N ALA A 128 15.20 -3.68 10.79
CA ALA A 128 15.45 -2.32 11.26
C ALA A 128 16.82 -1.79 10.78
N SER A 129 17.87 -2.64 10.74
CA SER A 129 19.18 -2.31 10.18
C SER A 129 19.11 -1.99 8.68
N ALA A 130 18.39 -2.80 7.90
CA ALA A 130 18.18 -2.57 6.47
C ALA A 130 17.43 -1.25 6.20
N LEU A 131 16.38 -0.99 6.97
CA LEU A 131 15.60 0.25 6.86
C LEU A 131 16.43 1.48 7.22
N ASP A 132 17.22 1.43 8.32
CA ASP A 132 18.10 2.53 8.70
C ASP A 132 19.13 2.86 7.61
N TYR A 133 19.69 1.83 6.99
CA TYR A 133 20.63 1.99 5.89
C TYR A 133 19.96 2.67 4.68
N ALA A 134 18.77 2.23 4.29
CA ALA A 134 18.01 2.81 3.18
C ALA A 134 17.58 4.26 3.47
N HIS A 135 17.10 4.54 4.69
CA HIS A 135 16.68 5.90 5.09
C HIS A 135 17.84 6.90 5.06
N ARG A 136 19.05 6.49 5.46
CA ARG A 136 20.27 7.30 5.32
C ARG A 136 20.66 7.56 3.86
N ALA A 137 20.30 6.66 2.96
CA ALA A 137 20.44 6.85 1.52
C ALA A 137 19.29 7.67 0.89
N GLY A 138 18.34 8.18 1.70
CA GLY A 138 17.19 8.96 1.24
C GLY A 138 16.04 8.13 0.68
N LEU A 139 16.05 6.80 0.86
CA LEU A 139 15.03 5.90 0.34
C LEU A 139 14.14 5.36 1.47
N VAL A 140 12.83 5.60 1.38
CA VAL A 140 11.81 5.07 2.30
C VAL A 140 11.12 3.89 1.63
N HIS A 141 10.94 2.78 2.35
CA HIS A 141 10.39 1.53 1.78
C HIS A 141 8.89 1.64 1.48
N ARG A 142 8.09 2.18 2.41
CA ARG A 142 6.65 2.46 2.29
C ARG A 142 5.71 1.24 2.16
N ASP A 143 6.24 0.03 2.13
CA ASP A 143 5.46 -1.22 2.01
C ASP A 143 6.10 -2.36 2.83
N VAL A 144 6.48 -2.07 4.08
CA VAL A 144 7.06 -3.07 5.00
C VAL A 144 5.96 -4.04 5.43
N LYS A 145 6.10 -5.30 5.00
CA LYS A 145 5.14 -6.38 5.27
C LYS A 145 5.82 -7.75 5.17
N PRO A 146 5.25 -8.82 5.74
CA PRO A 146 5.87 -10.15 5.74
C PRO A 146 6.18 -10.73 4.35
N ALA A 147 5.40 -10.36 3.33
CA ALA A 147 5.65 -10.81 1.97
C ALA A 147 6.93 -10.20 1.34
N ASN A 148 7.39 -9.04 1.84
CA ASN A 148 8.57 -8.33 1.37
C ASN A 148 9.80 -8.57 2.26
N ILE A 149 9.76 -9.54 3.17
CA ILE A 149 10.87 -9.99 4.01
C ILE A 149 11.12 -11.46 3.68
N LEU A 150 12.26 -11.74 3.09
CA LEU A 150 12.71 -13.09 2.75
C LEU A 150 13.63 -13.60 3.85
N LEU A 151 13.52 -14.87 4.19
CA LEU A 151 14.35 -15.54 5.19
C LEU A 151 15.09 -16.70 4.54
N THR A 152 16.40 -16.68 4.66
CA THR A 152 17.26 -17.80 4.22
C THR A 152 17.22 -18.94 5.25
N ALA A 153 17.70 -20.11 4.90
CA ALA A 153 17.69 -21.29 5.76
C ALA A 153 18.51 -21.11 7.06
N ASP A 154 19.54 -20.23 7.02
CA ASP A 154 20.37 -19.86 8.18
C ASP A 154 19.79 -18.70 9.01
N GLY A 155 18.57 -18.25 8.70
CA GLY A 155 17.86 -17.22 9.46
C GLY A 155 18.23 -15.78 9.12
N GLN A 156 18.95 -15.55 8.00
CA GLN A 156 19.21 -14.20 7.52
C GLN A 156 17.93 -13.60 6.91
N ALA A 157 17.55 -12.41 7.38
CA ALA A 157 16.45 -11.66 6.79
C ALA A 157 16.97 -10.75 5.66
N LYS A 158 16.24 -10.70 4.54
CA LYS A 158 16.51 -9.82 3.39
C LYS A 158 15.23 -9.10 3.01
N VAL A 159 15.27 -7.76 3.03
CA VAL A 159 14.16 -6.90 2.64
C VAL A 159 14.20 -6.69 1.13
N THR A 160 13.08 -6.89 0.46
CA THR A 160 12.90 -6.70 -0.99
C THR A 160 11.86 -5.63 -1.28
N ASP A 161 11.79 -5.17 -2.52
CA ASP A 161 10.75 -4.27 -3.05
C ASP A 161 10.71 -2.88 -2.40
N PHE A 162 11.89 -2.27 -2.16
CA PHE A 162 11.99 -0.90 -1.70
C PHE A 162 11.33 0.09 -2.68
N GLY A 163 10.27 0.76 -2.21
CA GLY A 163 9.63 1.90 -2.87
C GLY A 163 8.93 1.64 -4.22
N ILE A 164 9.24 0.53 -4.90
CA ILE A 164 8.82 0.20 -6.28
C ILE A 164 7.29 0.25 -6.48
N ALA A 165 6.53 -0.03 -5.43
CA ALA A 165 5.07 -0.04 -5.49
C ALA A 165 4.44 1.37 -5.53
N LYS A 166 5.12 2.42 -5.06
CA LYS A 166 4.54 3.77 -4.97
C LYS A 166 4.76 4.61 -6.24
N ALA A 167 5.84 4.37 -7.00
CA ALA A 167 6.05 5.02 -8.28
C ALA A 167 4.91 4.77 -9.28
N ILE A 168 4.26 3.63 -9.15
CA ILE A 168 3.12 3.26 -9.99
C ILE A 168 1.82 3.97 -9.54
N ARG A 169 1.75 4.46 -8.27
CA ARG A 169 0.54 5.05 -7.67
C ARG A 169 0.51 6.58 -7.61
N ASP A 170 1.66 7.26 -7.68
CA ASP A 170 1.72 8.72 -7.48
C ASP A 170 1.20 9.56 -8.67
N ASP A 171 0.94 8.96 -9.84
CA ASP A 171 0.23 9.65 -10.95
C ASP A 171 -1.29 9.68 -10.73
N ASP A 172 -1.81 8.79 -9.90
CA ASP A 172 -3.17 8.78 -9.42
C ASP A 172 -3.19 9.23 -7.96
N ALA A 173 -2.71 10.43 -7.66
CA ALA A 173 -2.75 11.02 -6.32
C ALA A 173 -4.17 11.19 -5.76
N THR A 174 -5.18 10.76 -6.51
CA THR A 174 -6.60 10.67 -6.16
C THR A 174 -7.12 9.22 -6.10
N GLN A 175 -6.32 8.23 -6.53
CA GLN A 175 -6.72 6.81 -6.46
C GLN A 175 -6.07 6.14 -5.23
N THR A 176 -6.71 6.22 -4.08
CA THR A 176 -6.46 5.34 -2.93
C THR A 176 -6.92 3.91 -3.24
N GLY A 177 -6.35 3.32 -4.28
CA GLY A 177 -6.46 1.89 -4.57
C GLY A 177 -5.64 1.11 -3.55
N VAL A 178 -6.12 1.00 -2.31
CA VAL A 178 -5.60 0.06 -1.33
C VAL A 178 -5.86 -1.32 -1.89
N THR A 179 -4.83 -1.97 -2.44
CA THR A 179 -4.91 -3.35 -2.89
C THR A 179 -5.33 -4.22 -1.71
N VAL A 180 -6.36 -5.04 -1.90
CA VAL A 180 -6.91 -5.95 -0.88
C VAL A 180 -5.78 -6.65 -0.12
N GLY A 181 -5.74 -6.45 1.21
CA GLY A 181 -4.73 -7.00 2.10
C GLY A 181 -3.51 -6.11 2.38
N THR A 182 -3.32 -4.97 1.70
CA THR A 182 -2.21 -4.02 1.96
C THR A 182 -2.53 -3.09 3.14
N ALA A 183 -3.82 -2.81 3.42
CA ALA A 183 -4.27 -1.95 4.52
C ALA A 183 -3.74 -2.38 5.89
N ARG A 184 -3.46 -3.66 6.09
CA ARG A 184 -3.04 -4.26 7.36
C ARG A 184 -1.70 -3.77 7.91
N TYR A 185 -0.84 -3.20 7.06
CA TYR A 185 0.53 -2.77 7.42
C TYR A 185 0.76 -1.28 7.16
N LEU A 186 -0.26 -0.54 6.68
CA LEU A 186 -0.14 0.88 6.39
C LEU A 186 -0.08 1.69 7.68
N SER A 187 0.82 2.68 7.70
CA SER A 187 0.87 3.65 8.78
C SER A 187 -0.29 4.66 8.70
N PRO A 188 -0.68 5.28 9.83
CA PRO A 188 -1.73 6.30 9.87
C PRO A 188 -1.52 7.41 8.83
N GLU A 189 -0.30 7.95 8.71
CA GLU A 189 0.04 8.99 7.75
C GLU A 189 -0.07 8.54 6.29
N GLN A 190 0.15 7.25 6.00
CA GLN A 190 -0.07 6.70 4.65
C GLN A 190 -1.56 6.59 4.33
N ILE A 191 -2.37 6.19 5.31
CA ILE A 191 -3.83 6.08 5.15
C ILE A 191 -4.45 7.47 4.93
N GLU A 192 -3.96 8.49 5.65
CA GLU A 192 -4.43 9.88 5.56
C GLU A 192 -3.84 10.65 4.36
N GLY A 193 -2.94 10.05 3.58
CA GLY A 193 -2.28 10.74 2.47
C GLY A 193 -1.35 11.89 2.91
N ARG A 194 -0.91 11.91 4.18
CA ARG A 194 0.04 12.89 4.71
C ARG A 194 1.47 12.58 4.24
N PRO A 195 2.40 13.55 4.29
CA PRO A 195 3.81 13.31 3.97
C PRO A 195 4.39 12.14 4.78
N VAL A 196 5.06 11.22 4.08
CA VAL A 196 5.58 9.96 4.62
C VAL A 196 7.10 10.01 4.67
N ASP A 197 7.67 9.78 5.85
CA ASP A 197 9.10 9.59 6.07
C ASP A 197 9.44 8.17 6.56
N GLY A 198 10.69 7.90 6.94
CA GLY A 198 11.13 6.58 7.39
C GLY A 198 10.42 6.04 8.65
N ARG A 199 9.67 6.88 9.36
CA ARG A 199 8.88 6.45 10.53
C ARG A 199 7.64 5.65 10.13
N ALA A 200 7.16 5.78 8.90
CA ALA A 200 6.12 4.91 8.37
C ALA A 200 6.60 3.46 8.26
N ASP A 201 7.86 3.25 7.85
CA ASP A 201 8.46 1.92 7.80
C ASP A 201 8.64 1.29 9.19
N GLN A 202 8.92 2.12 10.21
CA GLN A 202 8.96 1.66 11.60
C GLN A 202 7.58 1.17 12.08
N TYR A 203 6.50 1.87 11.67
CA TYR A 203 5.15 1.45 11.98
C TYR A 203 4.83 0.10 11.30
N GLY A 204 5.12 -0.04 10.00
CA GLY A 204 4.97 -1.30 9.28
C GLY A 204 5.77 -2.44 9.94
N LEU A 205 7.03 -2.19 10.37
CA LEU A 205 7.83 -3.17 11.11
C LEU A 205 7.22 -3.49 12.48
N GLY A 206 6.63 -2.51 13.17
CA GLY A 206 5.88 -2.72 14.41
C GLY A 206 4.70 -3.67 14.21
N VAL A 207 3.94 -3.52 13.11
CA VAL A 207 2.85 -4.45 12.75
C VAL A 207 3.39 -5.85 12.46
N VAL A 208 4.51 -5.97 11.73
CA VAL A 208 5.16 -7.25 11.43
C VAL A 208 5.64 -7.94 12.72
N LEU A 209 6.29 -7.21 13.63
CA LEU A 209 6.71 -7.72 14.94
C LEU A 209 5.51 -8.20 15.76
N TYR A 210 4.45 -7.39 15.80
CA TYR A 210 3.21 -7.76 16.49
C TYR A 210 2.64 -9.08 15.96
N GLU A 211 2.57 -9.22 14.63
CA GLU A 211 2.05 -10.42 13.99
C GLU A 211 2.95 -11.63 14.21
N MET A 212 4.27 -11.50 14.10
CA MET A 212 5.22 -12.58 14.42
C MET A 212 5.06 -13.10 15.85
N LEU A 213 4.87 -12.19 16.81
CA LEU A 213 4.82 -12.52 18.23
C LEU A 213 3.46 -13.05 18.67
N SER A 214 2.35 -12.54 18.12
CA SER A 214 0.99 -12.91 18.53
C SER A 214 0.30 -13.92 17.59
N GLY A 215 0.77 -14.05 16.34
CA GLY A 215 0.11 -14.82 15.28
C GLY A 215 -1.07 -14.10 14.63
N ARG A 216 -1.29 -12.81 14.94
CA ARG A 216 -2.36 -11.97 14.36
C ARG A 216 -1.90 -10.52 14.20
N VAL A 217 -2.49 -9.78 13.29
CA VAL A 217 -2.24 -8.35 13.15
C VAL A 217 -2.89 -7.55 14.30
N PRO A 218 -2.38 -6.33 14.64
CA PRO A 218 -2.92 -5.54 15.75
C PRO A 218 -4.37 -5.07 15.53
N PHE A 219 -4.77 -4.90 14.27
CA PHE A 219 -6.12 -4.44 13.90
C PHE A 219 -6.72 -5.36 12.86
N GLU A 220 -7.89 -5.88 13.16
CA GLU A 220 -8.67 -6.74 12.28
C GLU A 220 -10.04 -6.09 12.04
N GLY A 221 -10.65 -6.40 10.89
CA GLY A 221 -11.95 -5.85 10.55
C GLY A 221 -12.60 -6.62 9.39
N PRO A 222 -13.90 -6.43 9.18
CA PRO A 222 -14.65 -7.10 8.13
C PRO A 222 -14.23 -6.66 6.72
N ASN A 223 -13.55 -5.53 6.60
CA ASN A 223 -13.04 -4.98 5.34
C ASN A 223 -11.81 -4.10 5.59
N ASP A 224 -11.11 -3.72 4.50
CA ASP A 224 -9.89 -2.92 4.58
C ASP A 224 -10.11 -1.54 5.20
N LEU A 225 -11.30 -0.94 5.04
CA LEU A 225 -11.64 0.33 5.68
C LEU A 225 -11.71 0.19 7.21
N ALA A 226 -12.34 -0.87 7.71
CA ALA A 226 -12.40 -1.13 9.16
C ALA A 226 -10.98 -1.35 9.73
N VAL A 227 -10.11 -2.02 9.00
CA VAL A 227 -8.69 -2.19 9.34
C VAL A 227 -7.97 -0.83 9.33
N ALA A 228 -8.17 -0.03 8.28
CA ALA A 228 -7.59 1.31 8.17
C ALA A 228 -8.04 2.22 9.33
N LEU A 229 -9.32 2.24 9.67
CA LEU A 229 -9.85 2.98 10.83
C LEU A 229 -9.23 2.48 12.15
N GLY A 230 -8.97 1.19 12.28
CA GLY A 230 -8.22 0.62 13.41
C GLY A 230 -6.81 1.20 13.52
N HIS A 231 -6.09 1.29 12.39
CA HIS A 231 -4.77 1.91 12.34
C HIS A 231 -4.81 3.41 12.70
N LEU A 232 -5.87 4.12 12.34
CA LEU A 232 -6.02 5.55 12.63
C LEU A 232 -6.37 5.84 14.09
N HIS A 233 -7.30 5.07 14.66
CA HIS A 233 -8.01 5.50 15.88
C HIS A 233 -7.90 4.54 17.05
N ASN A 234 -7.67 3.24 16.81
CA ASN A 234 -7.69 2.26 17.90
C ASN A 234 -6.28 2.08 18.49
N ALA A 235 -6.20 1.95 19.81
CA ALA A 235 -4.98 1.48 20.46
C ALA A 235 -4.76 -0.01 20.15
N PRO A 236 -3.53 -0.45 19.85
CA PRO A 236 -3.24 -1.87 19.73
C PRO A 236 -3.38 -2.54 21.10
N ARG A 237 -3.87 -3.77 21.10
CA ARG A 237 -3.91 -4.57 22.33
C ARG A 237 -2.47 -4.92 22.76
N PRO A 238 -2.09 -4.72 24.05
CA PRO A 238 -0.76 -5.11 24.53
C PRO A 238 -0.47 -6.59 24.24
N LEU A 239 0.72 -6.86 23.71
CA LEU A 239 1.11 -8.25 23.39
C LEU A 239 1.17 -9.15 24.61
N ARG A 240 1.49 -8.61 25.78
CA ARG A 240 1.52 -9.35 27.05
C ARG A 240 0.16 -9.89 27.49
N GLU A 241 -0.95 -9.31 27.03
CA GLU A 241 -2.29 -9.88 27.21
C GLU A 241 -2.53 -11.12 26.33
N LEU A 242 -1.83 -11.21 25.20
CA LEU A 242 -1.91 -12.34 24.26
C LEU A 242 -0.84 -13.39 24.55
N ARG A 243 0.29 -12.96 25.13
CA ARG A 243 1.47 -13.74 25.41
C ARG A 243 2.09 -13.30 26.75
N PRO A 244 1.55 -13.76 27.90
CA PRO A 244 1.95 -13.31 29.24
C PRO A 244 3.42 -13.56 29.60
N ASP A 245 4.06 -14.52 28.94
CA ASP A 245 5.47 -14.89 29.09
C ASP A 245 6.45 -13.91 28.40
N MET A 246 5.94 -12.93 27.68
CA MET A 246 6.79 -11.96 26.97
C MET A 246 7.35 -10.90 27.90
N ALA A 247 8.62 -10.55 27.68
CA ALA A 247 9.28 -9.50 28.43
C ALA A 247 8.63 -8.11 28.16
N GLN A 248 8.49 -7.30 29.21
CA GLN A 248 7.87 -5.96 29.15
C GLN A 248 8.53 -5.07 28.10
N TRP A 249 9.87 -5.06 28.04
CA TRP A 249 10.61 -4.21 27.11
C TRP A 249 10.22 -4.44 25.64
N LEU A 250 9.92 -5.71 25.26
CA LEU A 250 9.56 -6.02 23.87
C LEU A 250 8.14 -5.54 23.55
N ASP A 251 7.21 -5.65 24.48
CA ASP A 251 5.87 -5.07 24.36
C ASP A 251 5.97 -3.55 24.18
N ASP A 252 6.75 -2.86 25.02
CA ASP A 252 6.96 -1.41 24.95
C ASP A 252 7.58 -0.98 23.62
N VAL A 253 8.57 -1.72 23.09
CA VAL A 253 9.20 -1.43 21.78
C VAL A 253 8.19 -1.56 20.66
N VAL A 254 7.40 -2.64 20.64
CA VAL A 254 6.41 -2.88 19.58
C VAL A 254 5.28 -1.85 19.64
N LEU A 255 4.75 -1.57 20.84
CA LEU A 255 3.70 -0.57 21.04
C LEU A 255 4.18 0.83 20.63
N ARG A 256 5.43 1.19 20.97
CA ARG A 256 6.01 2.46 20.53
C ARG A 256 6.13 2.57 19.00
N CYS A 257 6.44 1.49 18.28
CA CYS A 257 6.38 1.51 16.81
C CYS A 257 4.98 1.77 16.29
N LEU A 258 3.93 1.32 17.01
CA LEU A 258 2.52 1.43 16.65
C LEU A 258 1.85 2.73 17.12
N GLU A 259 2.62 3.70 17.66
CA GLU A 259 2.13 5.03 17.99
C GLU A 259 1.56 5.73 16.75
N LYS A 260 0.45 6.45 16.93
CA LYS A 260 -0.30 7.06 15.81
C LYS A 260 0.47 8.25 15.23
N ALA A 261 0.97 9.13 16.11
CA ALA A 261 1.78 10.25 15.68
C ALA A 261 3.21 9.78 15.38
N PRO A 262 3.77 10.06 14.18
CA PRO A 262 5.15 9.66 13.87
C PRO A 262 6.19 10.20 14.85
N GLY A 263 5.90 11.35 15.51
CA GLY A 263 6.78 11.97 16.52
C GLY A 263 6.98 11.15 17.79
N ASP A 264 6.02 10.29 18.13
CA ASP A 264 6.04 9.48 19.36
C ASP A 264 6.75 8.13 19.15
N ARG A 265 7.03 7.76 17.90
CA ARG A 265 7.81 6.58 17.51
C ARG A 265 9.31 6.79 17.80
N PHE A 266 10.13 5.86 17.37
CA PHE A 266 11.59 6.04 17.43
C PHE A 266 12.05 7.13 16.45
N PRO A 267 13.10 7.93 16.80
CA PRO A 267 13.58 9.00 15.91
C PRO A 267 14.18 8.47 14.60
N SER A 268 14.63 7.23 14.54
CA SER A 268 15.13 6.55 13.33
C SER A 268 14.98 5.04 13.44
N ALA A 269 15.04 4.32 12.34
CA ALA A 269 15.08 2.86 12.33
C ALA A 269 16.34 2.32 13.04
N GLY A 270 17.45 3.07 13.03
CA GLY A 270 18.64 2.75 13.80
C GLY A 270 18.43 2.87 15.31
N ALA A 271 17.55 3.77 15.77
CA ALA A 271 17.18 3.84 17.19
C ALA A 271 16.32 2.63 17.59
N LEU A 272 15.39 2.20 16.73
CA LEU A 272 14.62 0.98 16.90
C LEU A 272 15.54 -0.26 16.94
N TYR A 273 16.48 -0.37 16.00
CA TYR A 273 17.49 -1.45 15.99
C TYR A 273 18.21 -1.55 17.34
N ARG A 274 18.71 -0.42 17.86
CA ARG A 274 19.42 -0.40 19.17
C ARG A 274 18.51 -0.78 20.33
N ALA A 275 17.23 -0.40 20.29
CA ALA A 275 16.28 -0.77 21.34
C ALA A 275 16.00 -2.28 21.36
N LEU A 276 15.85 -2.90 20.18
CA LEU A 276 15.71 -4.37 20.07
C LEU A 276 16.97 -5.09 20.55
N GLN A 277 18.16 -4.62 20.15
CA GLN A 277 19.45 -5.20 20.54
C GLN A 277 19.68 -5.11 22.05
N ALA A 278 19.45 -3.94 22.66
CA ALA A 278 19.62 -3.74 24.09
C ALA A 278 18.71 -4.67 24.89
N GLY A 279 17.42 -4.72 24.57
CA GLY A 279 16.48 -5.59 25.27
C GLY A 279 16.81 -7.08 25.12
N ARG A 280 17.36 -7.50 23.99
CA ARG A 280 17.82 -8.87 23.78
C ARG A 280 19.04 -9.21 24.64
N LEU A 281 19.97 -8.28 24.80
CA LEU A 281 21.16 -8.46 25.63
C LEU A 281 20.79 -8.53 27.13
N ASP A 282 19.88 -7.66 27.58
CA ASP A 282 19.40 -7.65 28.96
C ASP A 282 18.57 -8.90 29.32
N ALA A 283 17.87 -9.48 28.31
CA ALA A 283 17.06 -10.67 28.50
C ALA A 283 17.85 -11.98 28.38
N SER A 284 19.11 -11.95 27.92
CA SER A 284 19.99 -13.11 27.96
C SER A 284 20.39 -13.36 29.41
N PRO A 285 20.12 -14.53 30.02
CA PRO A 285 20.67 -14.83 31.33
C PRO A 285 22.18 -14.72 31.19
N LEU A 286 22.77 -13.86 32.03
CA LEU A 286 24.21 -13.86 32.23
C LEU A 286 24.56 -15.31 32.59
N SER A 287 25.22 -16.02 31.70
CA SER A 287 25.91 -17.26 32.02
C SER A 287 27.09 -16.91 32.89
N GLY A 288 26.75 -16.54 34.13
CA GLY A 288 27.66 -16.26 35.21
C GLY A 288 27.56 -17.41 36.19
N ASP A 289 28.02 -18.56 35.78
CA ASP A 289 28.41 -19.60 36.73
C ASP A 289 29.81 -20.06 36.34
N ASP A 290 30.74 -19.12 36.50
CA ASP A 290 32.15 -19.41 36.59
C ASP A 290 32.50 -19.57 38.09
N THR A 291 31.80 -20.50 38.73
CA THR A 291 32.26 -21.10 39.97
C THR A 291 33.23 -22.22 39.61
N SER A 292 34.42 -21.83 39.19
CA SER A 292 35.59 -22.68 39.35
C SER A 292 35.78 -22.93 40.82
N PRO A 293 35.76 -24.18 41.31
CA PRO A 293 36.14 -24.45 42.70
C PRO A 293 37.61 -24.09 42.89
N VAL A 294 37.86 -23.13 43.78
CA VAL A 294 39.20 -22.86 44.34
C VAL A 294 39.68 -24.16 45.01
N LEU A 295 40.60 -24.85 44.34
CA LEU A 295 41.36 -25.94 44.94
C LEU A 295 42.39 -25.32 45.88
N ASP A 296 42.18 -25.51 47.17
CA ASP A 296 43.17 -25.28 48.22
C ASP A 296 44.46 -26.12 47.96
N PRO A 297 45.67 -25.62 48.30
CA PRO A 297 46.91 -26.34 48.11
C PRO A 297 47.08 -27.41 49.19
N VAL A 298 46.89 -28.66 48.86
CA VAL A 298 47.29 -29.78 49.70
C VAL A 298 48.74 -30.18 49.43
N THR A 299 49.51 -30.10 50.44
CA THR A 299 50.95 -30.47 50.66
C THR A 299 51.32 -31.88 50.10
N ALA A 300 52.57 -31.89 49.71
CA ALA A 300 53.48 -32.95 49.29
C ALA A 300 53.34 -34.35 49.95
N GLY A 301 53.58 -35.38 49.09
CA GLY A 301 53.98 -36.70 49.63
C GLY A 301 53.98 -37.82 48.61
N GLY A 302 55.18 -38.21 48.11
CA GLY A 302 55.49 -39.60 47.78
C GLY A 302 55.49 -40.05 46.34
N HIS A 303 56.69 -40.20 45.76
CA HIS A 303 57.06 -41.04 44.60
C HIS A 303 56.84 -42.56 44.88
N PRO A 304 57.01 -43.53 43.92
CA PRO A 304 57.54 -43.46 42.56
C PRO A 304 56.93 -44.46 41.49
N ASN A 305 57.45 -44.31 40.26
CA ASN A 305 57.66 -45.34 39.21
C ASN A 305 56.52 -45.76 38.27
N GLY A 306 56.83 -45.57 36.97
CA GLY A 306 56.25 -46.36 35.89
C GLY A 306 56.45 -45.76 34.49
N HIS A 307 57.49 -46.23 33.83
CA HIS A 307 57.90 -45.93 32.48
C HIS A 307 56.82 -46.00 31.37
N GLY A 308 56.92 -45.10 30.36
CA GLY A 308 56.17 -45.22 29.13
C GLY A 308 56.39 -44.05 28.17
N THR A 309 57.62 -43.90 27.67
CA THR A 309 58.02 -43.07 26.53
C THR A 309 57.40 -43.58 25.24
N THR A 310 56.71 -42.72 24.51
CA THR A 310 56.59 -42.86 23.05
C THR A 310 56.65 -41.48 22.40
N THR A 311 57.83 -41.16 21.96
CA THR A 311 58.20 -40.13 21.03
C THR A 311 57.69 -40.50 19.62
N TRP A 312 57.06 -39.56 18.92
CA TRP A 312 56.95 -39.57 17.49
C TRP A 312 57.55 -38.27 16.96
N GLY A 313 58.78 -38.39 16.40
CA GLY A 313 59.41 -37.37 15.59
C GLY A 313 59.09 -37.54 14.12
N PRO A 314 59.45 -36.54 13.30
CA PRO A 314 59.09 -36.48 11.90
C PRO A 314 60.12 -37.22 11.01
N ASP A 315 59.63 -37.95 10.01
CA ASP A 315 60.44 -38.23 8.80
C ASP A 315 59.65 -39.00 7.74
N HIS A 316 59.95 -38.59 6.54
CA HIS A 316 59.89 -39.20 5.21
C HIS A 316 58.95 -38.45 4.27
N ALA A 317 59.46 -37.58 3.41
CA ALA A 317 60.45 -37.73 2.32
C ALA A 317 59.75 -38.03 0.98
N LEU A 318 59.83 -37.01 0.11
CA LEU A 318 60.26 -37.09 -1.30
C LEU A 318 59.57 -38.09 -2.25
N GLY A 319 58.74 -37.52 -3.15
CA GLY A 319 58.46 -38.08 -4.45
C GLY A 319 58.51 -36.96 -5.49
N GLN A 320 59.64 -36.98 -6.28
CA GLN A 320 59.89 -36.11 -7.41
C GLN A 320 59.06 -36.49 -8.64
N ALA A 321 58.85 -35.50 -9.47
CA ALA A 321 58.75 -35.37 -10.92
C ALA A 321 57.43 -34.74 -11.34
N ASP A 322 57.28 -33.74 -12.18
CA ASP A 322 58.01 -33.41 -13.37
C ASP A 322 57.86 -31.95 -13.75
N ASP A 323 58.95 -31.37 -14.11
CA ASP A 323 59.11 -30.02 -14.65
C ASP A 323 58.65 -30.02 -16.12
N ARG A 324 57.60 -29.23 -16.43
CA ARG A 324 57.36 -28.72 -17.78
C ARG A 324 56.94 -27.27 -17.75
N THR A 325 57.93 -26.44 -17.63
CA THR A 325 57.94 -25.06 -18.06
C THR A 325 57.41 -24.92 -19.49
N THR A 326 56.28 -24.26 -19.67
CA THR A 326 55.98 -23.63 -20.95
C THR A 326 55.76 -22.14 -20.71
N ARG A 327 56.77 -21.37 -20.93
CA ARG A 327 56.73 -19.92 -21.06
C ARG A 327 55.88 -19.56 -22.28
N PHE A 328 54.78 -18.85 -22.05
CA PHE A 328 54.17 -18.04 -23.09
C PHE A 328 54.43 -16.57 -22.75
N THR A 329 55.48 -16.04 -23.35
CA THR A 329 55.69 -14.63 -23.56
C THR A 329 54.86 -14.22 -24.77
N GLY A 330 53.79 -13.48 -24.51
CA GLY A 330 52.96 -12.83 -25.52
C GLY A 330 52.54 -11.48 -25.00
N GLY A 331 53.44 -10.50 -25.11
CA GLY A 331 53.11 -9.10 -24.86
C GLY A 331 52.18 -8.60 -25.96
N LEU A 332 51.00 -8.15 -25.58
CA LEU A 332 50.16 -7.29 -26.41
C LEU A 332 50.30 -5.85 -25.89
N ALA A 333 51.14 -5.11 -26.61
CA ALA A 333 51.29 -3.68 -26.48
C ALA A 333 49.94 -2.99 -26.78
N PHE A 334 49.43 -2.25 -25.81
CA PHE A 334 48.41 -1.24 -26.05
C PHE A 334 49.03 -0.10 -26.86
N ARG A 335 48.56 0.03 -28.08
CA ARG A 335 48.89 1.13 -28.98
C ARG A 335 47.91 2.28 -28.69
N GLU A 336 48.41 3.36 -28.09
CA GLU A 336 47.73 4.63 -28.06
C GLU A 336 47.55 5.18 -29.49
N PRO A 337 46.37 5.71 -29.87
CA PRO A 337 46.27 6.50 -31.08
C PRO A 337 46.68 7.96 -30.79
N ALA A 338 47.57 8.43 -31.65
CA ALA A 338 48.21 9.72 -31.67
C ALA A 338 47.23 10.89 -31.60
N SER A 339 47.58 11.87 -30.79
CA SER A 339 47.17 13.27 -30.77
C SER A 339 47.22 13.87 -32.18
N SER A 340 46.08 14.35 -32.68
CA SER A 340 45.99 15.31 -33.77
C SER A 340 45.61 16.67 -33.18
N ALA A 341 46.52 17.61 -33.23
CA ALA A 341 46.35 18.99 -32.93
C ALA A 341 45.39 19.63 -33.94
N VAL A 342 44.37 20.35 -33.49
CA VAL A 342 43.67 21.38 -34.25
C VAL A 342 43.31 22.53 -33.33
N SER A 343 43.99 23.64 -33.58
CA SER A 343 43.67 25.07 -33.54
C SER A 343 42.76 25.61 -32.45
N GLU A 344 43.38 26.52 -31.72
CA GLU A 344 42.79 27.61 -30.95
C GLU A 344 41.79 28.42 -31.77
N SER A 345 40.68 28.77 -31.12
CA SER A 345 39.93 29.98 -31.39
C SER A 345 39.08 30.40 -30.17
N PRO A 346 38.69 31.67 -30.02
CA PRO A 346 38.97 32.39 -28.79
C PRO A 346 37.81 32.43 -27.80
N SER A 347 38.18 32.65 -26.55
CA SER A 347 37.34 33.00 -25.41
C SER A 347 36.28 34.06 -25.74
N SER A 348 34.99 33.74 -25.55
CA SER A 348 33.97 34.73 -25.30
C SER A 348 33.41 34.48 -23.89
N SER A 349 33.87 35.31 -22.98
CA SER A 349 33.31 35.50 -21.65
C SER A 349 31.90 36.11 -21.78
N ALA A 350 30.88 35.28 -21.75
CA ALA A 350 29.51 35.74 -21.56
C ALA A 350 29.22 35.82 -20.06
N ARG A 351 29.25 37.04 -19.56
CA ARG A 351 28.75 37.44 -18.24
C ARG A 351 27.27 37.06 -18.16
N TRP A 352 26.92 36.32 -17.15
CA TRP A 352 25.54 36.12 -16.75
C TRP A 352 25.00 37.40 -16.15
N ALA A 353 24.09 38.08 -16.87
CA ALA A 353 23.25 39.13 -16.32
C ALA A 353 22.03 38.50 -15.65
N PRO A 354 21.55 39.03 -14.51
CA PRO A 354 20.35 38.50 -13.85
C PRO A 354 19.13 38.82 -14.71
N VAL A 355 18.30 37.79 -14.95
CA VAL A 355 16.99 37.96 -15.58
C VAL A 355 16.07 38.63 -14.57
N GLU A 356 15.74 39.87 -14.76
CA GLU A 356 14.67 40.56 -14.06
C GLU A 356 13.33 39.88 -14.39
N THR A 357 12.72 39.26 -13.40
CA THR A 357 11.35 38.78 -13.48
C THR A 357 10.41 39.99 -13.49
N LYS A 358 9.89 40.36 -14.66
CA LYS A 358 8.74 41.24 -14.80
C LYS A 358 7.56 40.70 -14.00
N ARG A 359 7.31 41.25 -12.82
CA ARG A 359 6.05 41.13 -12.11
C ARG A 359 4.93 41.68 -12.99
N SER A 360 4.18 40.78 -13.61
CA SER A 360 2.88 41.09 -14.19
C SER A 360 1.95 41.58 -13.09
N ARG A 361 1.69 42.88 -13.05
CA ARG A 361 0.60 43.46 -12.26
C ARG A 361 -0.72 42.93 -12.82
N ARG A 362 -1.25 41.86 -12.25
CA ARG A 362 -2.67 41.51 -12.40
C ARG A 362 -3.48 42.61 -11.72
N ARG A 363 -4.14 43.40 -12.54
CA ARG A 363 -5.14 44.39 -12.11
C ARG A 363 -6.22 43.64 -11.31
N MET A 364 -6.36 44.03 -10.05
CA MET A 364 -7.56 43.72 -9.28
C MET A 364 -8.73 44.44 -9.95
N VAL A 365 -9.65 43.68 -10.52
CA VAL A 365 -10.99 44.16 -10.88
C VAL A 365 -11.80 44.09 -9.58
N PRO A 366 -12.41 45.18 -9.11
CA PRO A 366 -13.05 45.21 -7.81
C PRO A 366 -14.35 44.41 -7.82
N LEU A 367 -14.57 43.74 -6.71
CA LEU A 367 -15.74 43.02 -6.23
C LEU A 367 -16.93 43.99 -6.06
N ALA A 368 -17.54 44.44 -7.15
CA ALA A 368 -18.66 45.39 -7.12
C ALA A 368 -19.93 44.87 -7.83
N VAL A 369 -19.93 43.63 -8.38
CA VAL A 369 -21.10 43.08 -9.11
C VAL A 369 -21.98 42.16 -8.23
N GLY A 370 -21.49 41.75 -7.05
CA GLY A 370 -22.24 40.86 -6.15
C GLY A 370 -23.32 41.52 -5.28
N LEU A 371 -23.29 42.84 -5.12
CA LEU A 371 -24.20 43.55 -4.18
C LEU A 371 -25.47 44.11 -4.82
N VAL A 372 -25.59 44.15 -6.14
CA VAL A 372 -26.78 44.63 -6.86
C VAL A 372 -27.85 43.56 -7.05
N ALA A 373 -27.44 42.25 -7.04
CA ALA A 373 -28.40 41.14 -7.18
C ALA A 373 -29.19 40.82 -5.91
N VAL A 374 -28.68 41.17 -4.72
CA VAL A 374 -29.37 40.92 -3.45
C VAL A 374 -30.36 42.06 -3.10
N ALA A 375 -30.10 43.29 -3.58
CA ALA A 375 -31.02 44.42 -3.38
C ALA A 375 -32.23 44.38 -4.31
N GLY A 376 -32.13 43.70 -5.48
CA GLY A 376 -33.25 43.57 -6.45
C GLY A 376 -34.34 42.61 -6.02
N MET A 377 -34.01 41.58 -5.25
CA MET A 377 -35.01 40.59 -4.77
C MET A 377 -35.77 41.01 -3.52
N ALA A 378 -35.28 41.99 -2.75
CA ALA A 378 -36.01 42.54 -1.59
C ALA A 378 -37.05 43.58 -2.00
N ALA A 379 -36.95 44.19 -3.20
CA ALA A 379 -37.89 45.21 -3.67
C ALA A 379 -39.13 44.64 -4.38
N ILE A 380 -39.09 43.43 -4.89
CA ILE A 380 -40.23 42.75 -5.56
C ILE A 380 -41.17 42.08 -4.55
N GLY A 381 -40.69 41.73 -3.35
CA GLY A 381 -41.50 41.18 -2.25
C GLY A 381 -42.36 42.19 -1.54
N GLY A 382 -42.08 43.52 -1.65
CA GLY A 382 -42.77 44.59 -0.91
C GLY A 382 -43.97 45.21 -1.63
N VAL A 383 -44.16 44.98 -2.92
CA VAL A 383 -45.24 45.62 -3.71
C VAL A 383 -46.47 44.71 -3.88
N LEU A 384 -46.40 43.43 -3.60
CA LEU A 384 -47.52 42.48 -3.66
C LEU A 384 -48.28 42.28 -2.36
N ALA A 385 -47.95 43.00 -1.27
CA ALA A 385 -48.58 42.85 0.04
C ALA A 385 -49.60 43.97 0.39
N ARG A 386 -50.01 44.78 -0.58
CA ARG A 386 -50.91 45.93 -0.29
C ARG A 386 -52.09 46.06 -1.26
N ALA A 387 -52.88 45.03 -1.41
CA ALA A 387 -54.23 45.10 -1.94
C ALA A 387 -54.94 43.78 -1.63
N HIS A 388 -55.68 43.71 -0.55
CA HIS A 388 -57.06 43.22 -0.52
C HIS A 388 -57.58 43.21 0.93
N ASP A 389 -58.48 44.08 1.19
CA ASP A 389 -59.34 44.10 2.37
C ASP A 389 -60.38 42.95 2.31
N SER A 390 -60.68 42.43 3.49
CA SER A 390 -61.55 41.32 3.87
C SER A 390 -63.07 41.57 3.58
N PRO A 391 -64.02 40.67 3.93
CA PRO A 391 -64.12 39.26 4.35
C PRO A 391 -65.19 38.44 3.57
N PRO A 392 -65.74 37.27 3.92
CA PRO A 392 -65.84 36.59 5.21
C PRO A 392 -65.51 35.06 5.21
N SER A 393 -65.40 34.56 6.44
CA SER A 393 -65.28 33.23 6.96
C SER A 393 -65.96 32.07 6.22
N HIS A 394 -65.07 31.07 5.77
CA HIS A 394 -65.44 29.66 5.74
C HIS A 394 -64.27 28.84 6.37
N GLN A 395 -64.63 28.05 7.37
CA GLN A 395 -63.77 27.13 8.05
C GLN A 395 -63.24 26.08 7.05
N SER A 396 -61.94 26.09 6.77
CA SER A 396 -61.22 25.02 6.04
C SER A 396 -60.62 24.03 7.04
N PRO A 397 -60.54 22.73 6.69
CA PRO A 397 -60.01 21.70 7.59
C PRO A 397 -58.52 21.92 7.87
N PRO A 398 -57.96 21.31 8.96
CA PRO A 398 -56.61 21.59 9.41
C PRO A 398 -55.59 21.24 8.32
N SER A 399 -54.83 22.24 7.89
CA SER A 399 -53.63 22.09 7.04
C SER A 399 -52.67 21.16 7.74
N VAL A 400 -52.46 19.98 7.13
CA VAL A 400 -51.34 19.11 7.47
C VAL A 400 -50.05 19.91 7.20
N ALA A 401 -49.37 20.29 8.26
CA ALA A 401 -48.08 20.94 8.19
C ALA A 401 -47.14 20.06 7.31
N GLN A 402 -46.83 20.55 6.12
CA GLN A 402 -45.74 19.99 5.32
C GLN A 402 -44.44 20.15 6.15
N GLN A 403 -44.07 19.11 6.88
CA GLN A 403 -42.75 19.03 7.47
C GLN A 403 -41.75 19.09 6.31
N THR A 404 -41.01 20.18 6.22
CA THR A 404 -39.88 20.31 5.28
C THR A 404 -38.89 19.23 5.63
N ALA A 405 -38.76 18.24 4.74
CA ALA A 405 -37.82 17.15 4.90
C ALA A 405 -36.39 17.72 5.03
N GLN A 406 -35.72 17.40 6.14
CA GLN A 406 -34.35 17.87 6.41
C GLN A 406 -33.33 16.91 5.81
N VAL A 407 -32.22 17.45 5.28
CA VAL A 407 -31.08 16.67 4.81
C VAL A 407 -30.47 15.92 5.99
N VAL A 408 -30.27 14.63 5.83
CA VAL A 408 -29.55 13.78 6.80
C VAL A 408 -28.06 13.78 6.41
N PRO A 409 -27.15 14.25 7.30
CA PRO A 409 -25.73 14.33 6.97
C PRO A 409 -25.13 12.95 6.71
N VAL A 410 -24.42 12.82 5.59
CA VAL A 410 -23.56 11.68 5.24
C VAL A 410 -22.13 12.01 5.66
N VAL A 411 -21.46 11.08 6.34
CA VAL A 411 -20.08 11.24 6.84
C VAL A 411 -19.09 10.28 6.16
N GLY A 412 -19.60 9.40 5.31
CA GLY A 412 -18.76 8.47 4.56
C GLY A 412 -19.58 7.66 3.57
N ALA A 413 -18.91 7.09 2.58
CA ALA A 413 -19.47 6.12 1.64
C ALA A 413 -18.50 4.97 1.39
N THR A 414 -19.05 3.78 1.08
CA THR A 414 -18.26 2.60 0.69
C THR A 414 -18.92 1.93 -0.51
N SER A 415 -18.12 1.38 -1.44
CA SER A 415 -18.65 0.55 -2.51
C SER A 415 -19.17 -0.77 -1.94
N PHE A 416 -20.24 -1.29 -2.53
CA PHE A 416 -20.87 -2.54 -2.14
C PHE A 416 -20.97 -3.48 -3.35
N ASN A 417 -20.10 -4.49 -3.36
CA ASN A 417 -20.02 -5.48 -4.44
C ASN A 417 -19.75 -6.88 -3.87
N PRO A 418 -20.76 -7.51 -3.21
CA PRO A 418 -20.57 -8.76 -2.48
C PRO A 418 -20.28 -9.99 -3.38
N GLU A 419 -20.57 -9.92 -4.68
CA GLU A 419 -20.39 -11.02 -5.64
C GLU A 419 -19.20 -10.78 -6.58
N GLY A 420 -18.57 -9.59 -6.55
CA GLY A 420 -17.46 -9.21 -7.41
C GLY A 420 -16.10 -9.28 -6.72
N ASN A 421 -15.06 -9.55 -7.51
CA ASN A 421 -13.68 -9.53 -7.04
C ASN A 421 -13.08 -8.12 -7.01
N GLU A 422 -13.71 -7.16 -7.67
CA GLU A 422 -13.27 -5.76 -7.77
C GLU A 422 -14.37 -4.85 -7.23
N LEU A 423 -13.97 -3.82 -6.49
CA LEU A 423 -14.88 -2.82 -5.95
C LEU A 423 -15.08 -1.73 -7.00
N GLU A 424 -16.33 -1.23 -7.12
CA GLU A 424 -16.66 -0.13 -8.02
C GLU A 424 -16.05 1.16 -7.50
N ASP A 425 -15.42 1.92 -8.34
CA ASP A 425 -14.87 3.29 -8.17
C ASP A 425 -14.64 3.77 -6.72
N GLN A 426 -13.74 3.09 -6.01
CA GLN A 426 -13.44 3.37 -4.59
C GLN A 426 -12.89 4.79 -4.37
N SER A 427 -12.22 5.35 -5.36
CA SER A 427 -11.55 6.64 -5.28
C SER A 427 -12.51 7.84 -5.28
N HIS A 428 -13.70 7.68 -5.87
CA HIS A 428 -14.67 8.76 -6.05
C HIS A 428 -15.92 8.62 -5.15
N LEU A 429 -15.88 7.77 -4.13
CA LEU A 429 -17.00 7.61 -3.19
C LEU A 429 -17.34 8.91 -2.45
N GLY A 430 -16.37 9.79 -2.23
CA GLY A 430 -16.59 11.12 -1.65
C GLY A 430 -17.50 12.00 -2.50
N ASN A 431 -17.48 11.83 -3.81
CA ASN A 431 -18.31 12.57 -4.76
C ASN A 431 -19.82 12.31 -4.61
N LEU A 432 -20.19 11.22 -3.92
CA LEU A 432 -21.59 10.89 -3.63
C LEU A 432 -22.25 11.84 -2.62
N TYR A 433 -21.46 12.64 -1.87
CA TYR A 433 -21.96 13.50 -0.78
C TYR A 433 -21.11 14.76 -0.54
N ASP A 434 -20.35 15.22 -1.56
CA ASP A 434 -19.51 16.43 -1.49
C ASP A 434 -20.30 17.73 -1.77
N GLY A 435 -21.57 17.61 -2.12
CA GLY A 435 -22.45 18.73 -2.46
C GLY A 435 -22.19 19.28 -3.87
N ASN A 436 -21.41 18.60 -4.70
CA ASN A 436 -21.07 19.02 -6.06
C ASN A 436 -21.52 17.96 -7.08
N PRO A 437 -22.67 18.08 -7.73
CA PRO A 437 -23.18 17.09 -8.67
C PRO A 437 -22.35 16.97 -9.97
N ALA A 438 -21.33 17.82 -10.17
CA ALA A 438 -20.43 17.74 -11.31
C ALA A 438 -19.27 16.75 -11.08
N THR A 439 -18.94 16.44 -9.85
CA THR A 439 -18.05 15.33 -9.47
C THR A 439 -18.87 14.05 -9.47
N VAL A 440 -18.30 12.92 -9.90
CA VAL A 440 -19.09 11.69 -10.08
C VAL A 440 -18.39 10.48 -9.47
N TRP A 441 -19.20 9.55 -8.97
CA TRP A 441 -18.86 8.16 -8.76
C TRP A 441 -19.46 7.31 -9.89
N GLN A 442 -18.79 6.23 -10.31
CA GLN A 442 -19.28 5.40 -11.40
C GLN A 442 -19.01 3.91 -11.21
N THR A 443 -19.85 3.07 -11.80
CA THR A 443 -19.56 1.63 -11.91
C THR A 443 -18.54 1.38 -13.01
N GLN A 444 -17.96 0.18 -13.04
CA GLN A 444 -17.22 -0.30 -14.20
C GLN A 444 -18.12 -0.40 -15.45
N PHE A 445 -17.50 -0.58 -16.61
CA PHE A 445 -18.21 -0.80 -17.87
C PHE A 445 -18.57 -2.27 -18.06
N TYR A 446 -19.84 -2.55 -18.30
CA TYR A 446 -20.36 -3.89 -18.51
C TYR A 446 -20.81 -4.11 -19.95
N ALA A 447 -20.85 -5.38 -20.37
CA ALA A 447 -21.25 -5.77 -21.73
C ALA A 447 -22.76 -5.62 -21.97
N ASN A 448 -23.59 -5.70 -20.92
CA ASN A 448 -25.03 -5.52 -20.95
C ASN A 448 -25.53 -4.85 -19.67
N ALA A 449 -26.82 -4.52 -19.59
CA ALA A 449 -27.44 -3.87 -18.44
C ALA A 449 -27.42 -4.72 -17.16
N HIS A 450 -27.30 -6.04 -17.28
CA HIS A 450 -27.29 -7.00 -16.17
C HIS A 450 -25.87 -7.42 -15.80
N PHE A 451 -24.93 -6.46 -15.74
CA PHE A 451 -23.53 -6.66 -15.28
C PHE A 451 -22.75 -7.71 -16.08
N GLY A 452 -23.07 -7.87 -17.39
CA GLY A 452 -22.43 -8.87 -18.23
C GLY A 452 -22.74 -10.31 -17.83
N ASP A 453 -23.82 -10.55 -17.09
CA ASP A 453 -24.23 -11.83 -16.50
C ASP A 453 -23.19 -12.41 -15.50
N LEU A 454 -22.35 -11.54 -14.94
CA LEU A 454 -21.27 -11.92 -14.00
C LEU A 454 -21.71 -11.85 -12.55
N LYS A 455 -22.72 -11.03 -12.22
CA LYS A 455 -23.23 -10.79 -10.86
C LYS A 455 -24.65 -10.24 -10.87
N ASN A 456 -25.33 -10.29 -9.73
CA ASN A 456 -26.72 -9.85 -9.60
C ASN A 456 -26.86 -8.35 -9.33
N GLY A 457 -25.75 -7.64 -9.08
CA GLY A 457 -25.77 -6.21 -8.85
C GLY A 457 -24.47 -5.67 -8.29
N THR A 458 -24.47 -4.37 -8.08
CA THR A 458 -23.41 -3.62 -7.40
C THR A 458 -23.99 -2.34 -6.81
N GLY A 459 -23.25 -1.60 -5.99
CA GLY A 459 -23.75 -0.33 -5.45
C GLY A 459 -22.80 0.34 -4.48
N PHE A 460 -23.36 1.23 -3.67
CA PHE A 460 -22.63 1.93 -2.62
C PHE A 460 -23.47 2.06 -1.34
N VAL A 461 -22.77 2.16 -0.21
CA VAL A 461 -23.37 2.39 1.11
C VAL A 461 -22.99 3.78 1.57
N LEU A 462 -23.97 4.58 1.94
CA LEU A 462 -23.79 5.85 2.62
C LEU A 462 -23.82 5.64 4.14
N GLN A 463 -22.83 6.14 4.85
CA GLN A 463 -22.79 6.16 6.31
C GLN A 463 -23.35 7.50 6.81
N LEU A 464 -24.38 7.44 7.63
CA LEU A 464 -24.97 8.62 8.23
C LEU A 464 -24.21 9.04 9.49
N GLY A 465 -24.09 10.35 9.73
CA GLY A 465 -23.34 10.89 10.88
C GLY A 465 -23.91 10.49 12.25
N ARG A 466 -25.17 10.03 12.28
CA ARG A 466 -25.86 9.49 13.47
C ARG A 466 -27.01 8.59 13.03
N VAL A 467 -27.54 7.79 13.94
CA VAL A 467 -28.78 7.04 13.70
C VAL A 467 -29.91 8.05 13.40
N SER A 468 -30.44 7.98 12.19
CA SER A 468 -31.45 8.95 11.69
C SER A 468 -32.65 8.21 11.10
N ASP A 469 -33.78 8.90 11.10
CA ASP A 469 -34.97 8.47 10.38
C ASP A 469 -34.83 8.99 8.93
N VAL A 470 -34.86 8.10 7.94
CA VAL A 470 -34.77 8.42 6.51
C VAL A 470 -36.10 8.10 5.86
N SER A 471 -36.62 9.00 5.04
CA SER A 471 -37.90 8.83 4.33
C SER A 471 -37.77 9.08 2.82
N ARG A 472 -36.66 9.66 2.37
CA ARG A 472 -36.43 10.00 0.97
C ARG A 472 -34.94 9.97 0.66
N LEU A 473 -34.59 9.51 -0.54
CA LEU A 473 -33.25 9.60 -1.12
C LEU A 473 -33.35 10.30 -2.48
N VAL A 474 -32.51 11.29 -2.72
CA VAL A 474 -32.36 11.94 -4.03
C VAL A 474 -31.00 11.55 -4.59
N VAL A 475 -30.99 10.99 -5.79
CA VAL A 475 -29.77 10.57 -6.51
C VAL A 475 -29.65 11.37 -7.80
N VAL A 476 -28.58 12.14 -7.95
CA VAL A 476 -28.26 12.89 -9.18
C VAL A 476 -27.36 12.00 -10.06
N THR A 477 -27.67 11.92 -11.35
CA THR A 477 -26.96 11.03 -12.29
C THR A 477 -26.77 11.71 -13.64
N THR A 478 -25.67 11.35 -14.33
CA THR A 478 -25.39 11.77 -15.71
C THR A 478 -25.72 10.68 -16.74
N THR A 479 -25.98 9.45 -16.28
CA THR A 479 -26.39 8.31 -17.13
C THR A 479 -27.73 7.77 -16.69
N PRO A 480 -28.86 8.20 -17.28
CA PRO A 480 -30.17 7.62 -16.98
C PRO A 480 -30.28 6.18 -17.52
N GLY A 481 -31.30 5.45 -17.08
CA GLY A 481 -31.62 4.10 -17.54
C GLY A 481 -31.18 2.98 -16.60
N TRP A 482 -30.52 3.27 -15.46
CA TRP A 482 -30.24 2.29 -14.43
C TRP A 482 -31.42 2.14 -13.44
N THR A 483 -31.54 0.95 -12.87
CA THR A 483 -32.51 0.59 -11.82
C THR A 483 -31.76 0.26 -10.53
N ALA A 484 -32.25 0.80 -9.38
CA ALA A 484 -31.66 0.50 -8.08
C ALA A 484 -32.72 0.21 -7.01
N GLN A 485 -32.33 -0.57 -6.01
CA GLN A 485 -33.03 -0.82 -4.77
C GLN A 485 -32.34 -0.04 -3.65
N VAL A 486 -33.13 0.49 -2.69
CA VAL A 486 -32.61 1.20 -1.51
C VAL A 486 -32.90 0.42 -0.27
N TYR A 487 -31.91 0.33 0.61
CA TYR A 487 -32.02 -0.31 1.92
C TYR A 487 -31.56 0.68 3.00
N VAL A 488 -32.19 0.61 4.17
CA VAL A 488 -31.80 1.40 5.35
C VAL A 488 -31.61 0.45 6.52
N ALA A 489 -30.44 0.47 7.15
CA ALA A 489 -30.10 -0.46 8.23
C ALA A 489 -29.33 0.23 9.37
N ALA A 490 -29.41 -0.33 10.57
CA ALA A 490 -28.64 0.12 11.73
C ALA A 490 -27.17 -0.29 11.65
N LYS A 491 -26.84 -1.35 10.89
CA LYS A 491 -25.48 -1.87 10.64
C LYS A 491 -25.33 -2.18 9.16
N ALA A 492 -24.15 -1.91 8.61
CA ALA A 492 -23.83 -2.31 7.24
C ALA A 492 -23.75 -3.85 7.13
N GLY A 493 -24.44 -4.41 6.13
CA GLY A 493 -24.39 -5.83 5.80
C GLY A 493 -23.20 -6.14 4.88
N VAL A 494 -22.72 -7.37 4.93
CA VAL A 494 -21.66 -7.87 4.05
C VAL A 494 -22.23 -8.47 2.76
N ARG A 495 -23.38 -9.12 2.85
CA ARG A 495 -24.15 -9.67 1.74
C ARG A 495 -25.44 -8.90 1.58
N ILE A 496 -26.04 -8.92 0.38
CA ILE A 496 -27.32 -8.25 0.12
C ILE A 496 -28.43 -8.77 1.06
N THR A 497 -28.41 -10.05 1.40
CA THR A 497 -29.38 -10.66 2.33
C THR A 497 -29.29 -10.12 3.76
N ASP A 498 -28.15 -9.56 4.18
CA ASP A 498 -27.95 -9.00 5.51
C ASP A 498 -28.65 -7.64 5.68
N TRP A 499 -29.09 -7.02 4.59
CA TRP A 499 -29.81 -5.73 4.56
C TRP A 499 -31.33 -5.86 4.72
N GLY A 500 -31.86 -7.08 4.69
CA GLY A 500 -33.29 -7.36 4.77
C GLY A 500 -34.04 -7.07 3.46
N GLN A 501 -35.22 -6.48 3.53
CA GLN A 501 -35.99 -6.10 2.35
C GLN A 501 -35.68 -4.66 1.94
N PRO A 502 -35.68 -4.35 0.63
CA PRO A 502 -35.52 -2.99 0.16
C PRO A 502 -36.68 -2.11 0.64
N VAL A 503 -36.38 -0.90 1.09
CA VAL A 503 -37.41 0.08 1.50
C VAL A 503 -38.12 0.70 0.30
N THR A 504 -37.45 0.72 -0.87
CA THR A 504 -38.00 1.19 -2.15
C THR A 504 -37.08 0.76 -3.31
N SER A 505 -37.58 0.89 -4.53
CA SER A 505 -36.81 0.73 -5.76
C SER A 505 -37.27 1.72 -6.81
N GLY A 506 -36.43 2.00 -7.82
CA GLY A 506 -36.79 2.89 -8.91
C GLY A 506 -35.77 2.91 -10.04
N THR A 507 -36.22 3.39 -11.21
CA THR A 507 -35.41 3.54 -12.42
C THR A 507 -35.16 5.02 -12.70
N ALA A 508 -33.91 5.40 -12.94
CA ALA A 508 -33.55 6.75 -13.32
C ALA A 508 -33.94 7.02 -14.79
N THR A 509 -34.92 7.87 -15.01
CA THR A 509 -35.39 8.27 -16.36
C THR A 509 -34.83 9.64 -16.79
N GLY A 510 -34.16 10.37 -15.90
CA GLY A 510 -33.60 11.71 -16.14
C GLY A 510 -32.32 11.93 -15.35
N SER A 511 -31.91 13.19 -15.21
CA SER A 511 -30.69 13.59 -14.50
C SER A 511 -30.78 13.46 -12.97
N SER A 512 -31.93 13.12 -12.43
CA SER A 512 -32.12 12.83 -11.00
C SER A 512 -33.23 11.82 -10.77
N LEU A 513 -33.09 11.01 -9.72
CA LEU A 513 -34.10 10.08 -9.25
C LEU A 513 -34.42 10.41 -7.79
N THR A 514 -35.70 10.67 -7.49
CA THR A 514 -36.20 10.84 -6.12
C THR A 514 -36.94 9.58 -5.70
N LEU A 515 -36.46 8.94 -4.65
CA LEU A 515 -37.01 7.72 -4.07
C LEU A 515 -37.62 8.05 -2.70
N SER A 516 -38.94 7.94 -2.57
CA SER A 516 -39.67 8.17 -1.30
C SER A 516 -40.15 6.84 -0.74
N PHE A 517 -40.07 6.67 0.57
CA PHE A 517 -40.43 5.45 1.29
C PHE A 517 -40.91 5.73 2.71
N ALA A 518 -41.44 4.74 3.37
CA ALA A 518 -41.87 4.84 4.77
C ALA A 518 -40.65 5.18 5.64
N LYS A 519 -40.85 6.10 6.62
CA LYS A 519 -39.81 6.56 7.54
C LYS A 519 -39.11 5.36 8.19
N THR A 520 -37.84 5.16 7.88
CA THR A 520 -37.05 4.01 8.32
C THR A 520 -35.80 4.48 9.07
N ARG A 521 -35.56 3.91 10.26
CA ARG A 521 -34.49 4.32 11.15
C ARG A 521 -33.21 3.50 10.87
N GLY A 522 -32.08 4.19 10.64
CA GLY A 522 -30.81 3.52 10.38
C GLY A 522 -29.59 4.44 10.49
N SER A 523 -28.42 3.84 10.40
CA SER A 523 -27.12 4.52 10.32
C SER A 523 -26.48 4.38 8.94
N TYR A 524 -27.03 3.52 8.08
CA TYR A 524 -26.53 3.20 6.76
C TYR A 524 -27.65 3.16 5.73
N VAL A 525 -27.38 3.70 4.55
CA VAL A 525 -28.26 3.64 3.39
C VAL A 525 -27.49 2.95 2.25
N LEU A 526 -27.97 1.80 1.77
CA LEU A 526 -27.40 1.12 0.60
C LEU A 526 -28.24 1.48 -0.63
N VAL A 527 -27.56 1.86 -1.70
CA VAL A 527 -28.08 1.95 -3.07
C VAL A 527 -27.52 0.78 -3.85
N TRP A 528 -28.39 -0.17 -4.21
CA TRP A 528 -28.05 -1.41 -4.90
C TRP A 528 -28.58 -1.38 -6.32
N PHE A 529 -27.70 -1.23 -7.31
CA PHE A 529 -28.06 -1.28 -8.73
C PHE A 529 -28.34 -2.72 -9.15
N THR A 530 -29.50 -2.95 -9.73
CA THR A 530 -29.93 -4.24 -10.32
C THR A 530 -29.84 -4.24 -11.83
N GLU A 531 -29.86 -3.06 -12.45
CA GLU A 531 -29.66 -2.86 -13.87
C GLU A 531 -28.86 -1.57 -14.11
N LEU A 532 -28.04 -1.54 -15.15
CA LEU A 532 -27.23 -0.40 -15.56
C LEU A 532 -27.80 0.31 -16.79
N GLY A 533 -27.62 1.62 -16.85
CA GLY A 533 -27.95 2.42 -18.03
C GLY A 533 -26.88 2.34 -19.12
N PRO A 534 -27.20 2.73 -20.37
CA PRO A 534 -26.21 2.79 -21.44
C PRO A 534 -25.15 3.85 -21.14
N SER A 535 -23.88 3.52 -21.37
CA SER A 535 -22.77 4.45 -21.15
C SER A 535 -22.74 5.54 -22.22
N SER A 536 -22.59 6.79 -21.77
CA SER A 536 -22.32 7.93 -22.66
C SER A 536 -20.85 8.01 -23.07
N GLN A 537 -19.94 7.36 -22.34
CA GLN A 537 -18.49 7.39 -22.57
C GLN A 537 -18.03 6.28 -23.52
N GLN A 538 -18.69 5.10 -23.48
CA GLN A 538 -18.36 3.95 -24.32
C GLN A 538 -19.62 3.39 -25.00
N PRO A 539 -19.85 3.66 -26.30
CA PRO A 539 -21.00 3.10 -27.01
C PRO A 539 -21.07 1.58 -26.94
N GLY A 540 -22.25 1.04 -26.64
CA GLY A 540 -22.47 -0.40 -26.50
C GLY A 540 -22.06 -0.99 -25.16
N LYS A 541 -21.62 -0.17 -24.20
CA LYS A 541 -21.38 -0.54 -22.82
C LYS A 541 -22.43 0.06 -21.89
N PHE A 542 -22.50 -0.47 -20.65
CA PHE A 542 -23.47 -0.10 -19.63
C PHE A 542 -22.74 0.28 -18.34
N GLN A 543 -23.23 1.33 -17.68
CA GLN A 543 -22.70 1.80 -16.40
C GLN A 543 -23.73 2.66 -15.66
N ALA A 544 -23.53 2.91 -14.37
CA ALA A 544 -24.19 3.96 -13.59
C ALA A 544 -23.16 5.02 -13.20
N VAL A 545 -23.47 6.29 -13.44
CA VAL A 545 -22.63 7.46 -13.08
C VAL A 545 -23.45 8.37 -12.19
N ILE A 546 -23.02 8.52 -10.93
CA ILE A 546 -23.76 9.21 -9.87
C ILE A 546 -22.98 10.44 -9.42
N GLY A 547 -23.58 11.62 -9.52
CA GLY A 547 -23.00 12.88 -9.04
C GLY A 547 -23.26 13.16 -7.57
N GLU A 548 -24.43 12.78 -7.05
CA GLU A 548 -24.78 13.07 -5.66
C GLU A 548 -25.84 12.08 -5.18
N ALA A 549 -25.82 11.72 -3.88
CA ALA A 549 -26.81 10.87 -3.26
C ALA A 549 -27.16 11.42 -1.86
N THR A 550 -28.27 12.14 -1.75
CA THR A 550 -28.66 12.90 -0.56
C THR A 550 -29.87 12.26 0.13
N PRO A 551 -29.72 11.72 1.35
CA PRO A 551 -30.84 11.24 2.17
C PRO A 551 -31.54 12.36 2.91
N TYR A 552 -32.86 12.21 3.11
CA TYR A 552 -33.73 13.15 3.83
C TYR A 552 -34.59 12.42 4.88
N SER A 553 -34.87 13.12 6.00
CA SER A 553 -35.72 12.62 7.10
C SER A 553 -37.20 12.85 6.85
#